data_e6cf8bca775822c35f3f6e0ac48918e1
#
_entry.id   e6cf8bca775822c35f3f6e0ac48918e1
#
_cell.length_a   1.000
_cell.length_b   1.000
_cell.length_c   1.000
_cell.angle_alpha   90.00
_cell.angle_beta   90.00
_cell.angle_gamma   90.00
#
_symmetry.space_group_name_H-M   'P 1'
#
loop_
_entity.id
_entity.type
_entity.pdbx_description
1 polymer ?
#
loop_
_entity_poly.entity_id
_entity_poly.type
_entity_poly.pdbx_seq_one_letter_code
_entity_poly.pdbx_strand_id
1 'polypeptide(L)'
;MLTGDNKATAKWVSDQIGLDEYFAEVLPKDKAAKVKEIQSRGVLVAMTGDGVNDAPALAAADVGIAIGAGSDVAVETADVILVRSNPMDVVSIVNLSRATYRKMIQNLVWATGYNVVAIPLAAGALYAWGVLFTPAIGSVLMAASTVVVAINARMLKLKSPPEPGAKKLSHATKRDDHI
;
A
#
# COMPACT_ATOMS: atom_id res chain seq x y z
N MET A 1 -4.26 8.33 -16.21
CA MET A 1 -5.02 7.27 -16.90
C MET A 1 -4.32 6.91 -18.20
N LEU A 2 -4.27 5.61 -18.55
CA LEU A 2 -3.66 5.12 -19.79
C LEU A 2 -4.73 4.33 -20.56
N THR A 3 -5.15 4.83 -21.73
CA THR A 3 -6.29 4.26 -22.46
C THR A 3 -6.07 4.25 -23.98
N GLY A 4 -6.69 3.27 -24.64
CA GLY A 4 -6.78 3.21 -26.12
C GLY A 4 -7.87 4.09 -26.72
N ASP A 5 -8.72 4.71 -25.88
CA ASP A 5 -9.80 5.58 -26.33
C ASP A 5 -9.27 6.85 -27.02
N ASN A 6 -10.13 7.48 -27.82
CA ASN A 6 -9.80 8.75 -28.45
C ASN A 6 -9.62 9.88 -27.43
N LYS A 7 -8.92 10.93 -27.83
CA LYS A 7 -8.57 12.07 -26.94
C LYS A 7 -9.80 12.76 -26.33
N ALA A 8 -10.91 12.86 -27.07
CA ALA A 8 -12.12 13.53 -26.59
C ALA A 8 -12.74 12.75 -25.42
N THR A 9 -12.88 11.44 -25.58
CA THR A 9 -13.41 10.54 -24.54
C THR A 9 -12.49 10.50 -23.34
N ALA A 10 -11.18 10.33 -23.55
CA ALA A 10 -10.20 10.27 -22.49
C ALA A 10 -10.17 11.59 -21.67
N LYS A 11 -10.25 12.72 -22.36
CA LYS A 11 -10.33 14.04 -21.70
C LYS A 11 -11.59 14.15 -20.86
N TRP A 12 -12.76 13.81 -21.42
CA TRP A 12 -14.02 13.90 -20.71
C TRP A 12 -14.03 13.05 -19.44
N VAL A 13 -13.55 11.80 -19.53
CA VAL A 13 -13.43 10.91 -18.35
C VAL A 13 -12.47 11.49 -17.33
N SER A 14 -11.29 11.95 -17.78
CA SER A 14 -10.28 12.56 -16.92
C SER A 14 -10.82 13.75 -16.13
N ASP A 15 -11.55 14.63 -16.80
CA ASP A 15 -12.17 15.81 -16.19
C ASP A 15 -13.25 15.42 -15.18
N GLN A 16 -14.06 14.36 -15.46
CA GLN A 16 -15.13 13.89 -14.57
C GLN A 16 -14.62 13.29 -13.26
N ILE A 17 -13.51 12.56 -13.31
CA ILE A 17 -12.95 11.87 -12.14
C ILE A 17 -11.76 12.62 -11.53
N GLY A 18 -11.39 13.76 -12.09
CA GLY A 18 -10.35 14.65 -11.55
C GLY A 18 -8.96 14.04 -11.59
N LEU A 19 -8.53 13.49 -12.74
CA LEU A 19 -7.20 12.94 -12.92
C LEU A 19 -6.18 14.04 -13.20
N ASP A 20 -4.98 13.89 -12.66
CA ASP A 20 -3.86 14.82 -12.89
C ASP A 20 -3.33 14.70 -14.33
N GLU A 21 -3.30 13.47 -14.90
CA GLU A 21 -2.73 13.21 -16.22
C GLU A 21 -3.45 12.03 -16.92
N TYR A 22 -3.58 12.12 -18.24
CA TYR A 22 -4.08 11.00 -19.04
C TYR A 22 -3.31 10.86 -20.35
N PHE A 23 -3.23 9.63 -20.85
CA PHE A 23 -2.66 9.27 -22.14
C PHE A 23 -3.74 8.52 -22.93
N ALA A 24 -4.13 9.12 -24.07
CA ALA A 24 -5.15 8.60 -24.96
C ALA A 24 -4.53 7.95 -26.20
N GLU A 25 -5.30 7.15 -26.94
CA GLU A 25 -4.89 6.54 -28.20
C GLU A 25 -3.63 5.65 -28.07
N VAL A 26 -3.39 5.09 -26.88
CA VAL A 26 -2.24 4.22 -26.62
C VAL A 26 -2.60 2.78 -26.96
N LEU A 27 -1.93 2.23 -27.96
CA LEU A 27 -2.12 0.84 -28.35
C LEU A 27 -1.63 -0.12 -27.26
N PRO A 28 -2.19 -1.33 -27.15
CA PRO A 28 -1.77 -2.32 -26.13
C PRO A 28 -0.26 -2.57 -26.13
N LYS A 29 0.38 -2.66 -27.29
CA LYS A 29 1.83 -2.84 -27.44
C LYS A 29 2.67 -1.67 -26.92
N ASP A 30 2.11 -0.47 -26.91
CA ASP A 30 2.81 0.77 -26.55
C ASP A 30 2.62 1.13 -25.08
N LYS A 31 1.68 0.48 -24.37
CA LYS A 31 1.41 0.73 -22.95
C LYS A 31 2.65 0.53 -22.07
N ALA A 32 3.41 -0.53 -22.29
CA ALA A 32 4.64 -0.80 -21.55
C ALA A 32 5.70 0.29 -21.75
N ALA A 33 5.85 0.77 -23.00
CA ALA A 33 6.76 1.88 -23.30
C ALA A 33 6.31 3.17 -22.59
N LYS A 34 5.01 3.41 -22.52
CA LYS A 34 4.46 4.59 -21.80
C LYS A 34 4.69 4.51 -20.30
N VAL A 35 4.57 3.33 -19.69
CA VAL A 35 4.93 3.11 -18.28
C VAL A 35 6.39 3.46 -18.04
N LYS A 36 7.31 2.97 -18.89
CA LYS A 36 8.75 3.29 -18.80
C LYS A 36 9.05 4.76 -18.98
N GLU A 37 8.34 5.45 -19.89
CA GLU A 37 8.43 6.91 -20.06
C GLU A 37 8.07 7.64 -18.76
N ILE A 38 7.00 7.21 -18.07
CA ILE A 38 6.61 7.82 -16.79
C ILE A 38 7.67 7.55 -15.73
N GLN A 39 8.18 6.31 -15.62
CA GLN A 39 9.26 5.94 -14.70
C GLN A 39 10.52 6.75 -14.92
N SER A 40 10.84 7.12 -16.19
CA SER A 40 12.00 7.96 -16.51
C SER A 40 11.95 9.36 -15.91
N ARG A 41 10.78 9.81 -15.43
CA ARG A 41 10.60 11.06 -14.67
C ARG A 41 11.04 10.94 -13.20
N GLY A 42 11.57 9.77 -12.78
CA GLY A 42 12.04 9.51 -11.41
C GLY A 42 10.92 9.19 -10.41
N VAL A 43 9.75 8.76 -10.89
CA VAL A 43 8.62 8.36 -10.06
C VAL A 43 8.39 6.84 -10.09
N LEU A 44 7.92 6.27 -8.97
CA LEU A 44 7.47 4.89 -8.93
C LEU A 44 6.07 4.77 -9.53
N VAL A 45 5.88 3.80 -10.41
CA VAL A 45 4.63 3.58 -11.14
C VAL A 45 3.96 2.30 -10.66
N ALA A 46 2.75 2.42 -10.11
CA ALA A 46 1.85 1.29 -9.94
C ALA A 46 0.88 1.26 -11.13
N MET A 47 0.89 0.17 -11.89
CA MET A 47 -0.03 -0.06 -13.00
C MET A 47 -1.17 -0.96 -12.56
N THR A 48 -2.40 -0.57 -12.89
CA THR A 48 -3.59 -1.38 -12.60
C THR A 48 -4.31 -1.70 -13.90
N GLY A 49 -4.63 -2.96 -14.13
CA GLY A 49 -5.30 -3.44 -15.34
C GLY A 49 -6.03 -4.76 -15.16
N ASP A 50 -6.73 -5.22 -16.20
CA ASP A 50 -7.45 -6.50 -16.21
C ASP A 50 -6.55 -7.71 -16.51
N GLY A 51 -5.32 -7.48 -16.87
CA GLY A 51 -4.25 -8.46 -17.02
C GLY A 51 -4.08 -9.06 -18.41
N VAL A 52 -5.09 -9.12 -19.26
CA VAL A 52 -4.96 -9.78 -20.59
C VAL A 52 -4.22 -8.87 -21.58
N ASN A 53 -4.75 -7.68 -21.79
CA ASN A 53 -4.18 -6.71 -22.73
C ASN A 53 -3.13 -5.81 -22.08
N ASP A 54 -3.12 -5.74 -20.75
CA ASP A 54 -2.24 -4.90 -19.96
C ASP A 54 -1.03 -5.65 -19.39
N ALA A 55 -0.93 -6.97 -19.58
CA ALA A 55 0.14 -7.79 -19.03
C ALA A 55 1.55 -7.24 -19.28
N PRO A 56 1.92 -6.77 -20.49
CA PRO A 56 3.25 -6.17 -20.69
C PRO A 56 3.45 -4.85 -19.93
N ALA A 57 2.37 -4.08 -19.70
CA ALA A 57 2.43 -2.84 -18.94
C ALA A 57 2.48 -3.10 -17.43
N LEU A 58 1.76 -4.12 -16.94
CA LEU A 58 1.82 -4.59 -15.56
C LEU A 58 3.24 -5.06 -15.21
N ALA A 59 3.82 -5.90 -16.07
CA ALA A 59 5.20 -6.38 -15.89
C ALA A 59 6.28 -5.28 -16.00
N ALA A 60 6.00 -4.18 -16.71
CA ALA A 60 6.93 -3.07 -16.86
C ALA A 60 6.86 -2.05 -15.72
N ALA A 61 5.80 -2.04 -14.94
CA ALA A 61 5.61 -1.14 -13.81
C ALA A 61 6.48 -1.56 -12.60
N ASP A 62 6.68 -0.65 -11.64
CA ASP A 62 7.32 -0.98 -10.35
C ASP A 62 6.41 -1.86 -9.48
N VAL A 63 5.10 -1.75 -9.65
CA VAL A 63 4.10 -2.63 -9.07
C VAL A 63 2.97 -2.84 -10.05
N GLY A 64 2.78 -4.07 -10.52
CA GLY A 64 1.66 -4.49 -11.35
C GLY A 64 0.50 -4.99 -10.48
N ILE A 65 -0.71 -4.44 -10.68
CA ILE A 65 -1.91 -4.82 -9.93
C ILE A 65 -2.98 -5.30 -10.93
N ALA A 66 -3.27 -6.59 -10.92
CA ALA A 66 -4.38 -7.14 -11.71
C ALA A 66 -5.70 -7.05 -10.95
N ILE A 67 -6.77 -6.64 -11.63
CA ILE A 67 -8.13 -6.58 -11.07
C ILE A 67 -9.00 -7.68 -11.69
N GLY A 68 -9.74 -8.38 -10.82
CA GLY A 68 -10.62 -9.48 -11.20
C GLY A 68 -9.94 -10.84 -11.12
N ALA A 69 -10.72 -11.91 -11.19
CA ALA A 69 -10.21 -13.28 -11.29
C ALA A 69 -9.58 -13.44 -12.68
N GLY A 70 -8.40 -12.82 -12.82
CA GLY A 70 -7.70 -12.67 -14.09
C GLY A 70 -7.44 -14.00 -14.78
N SER A 71 -7.28 -13.93 -16.09
CA SER A 71 -6.69 -15.01 -16.87
C SER A 71 -5.36 -15.46 -16.27
N ASP A 72 -4.95 -16.69 -16.53
CA ASP A 72 -3.65 -17.23 -16.08
C ASP A 72 -2.49 -16.29 -16.39
N VAL A 73 -2.58 -15.50 -17.46
CA VAL A 73 -1.60 -14.48 -17.87
C VAL A 73 -1.49 -13.32 -16.87
N ALA A 74 -2.61 -12.90 -16.28
CA ALA A 74 -2.58 -11.83 -15.26
C ALA A 74 -1.92 -12.31 -13.95
N VAL A 75 -2.14 -13.59 -13.61
CA VAL A 75 -1.53 -14.22 -12.43
C VAL A 75 -0.01 -14.31 -12.57
N GLU A 76 0.49 -14.54 -13.79
CA GLU A 76 1.93 -14.66 -14.06
C GLU A 76 2.66 -13.31 -14.13
N THR A 77 1.94 -12.21 -14.42
CA THR A 77 2.58 -10.92 -14.73
C THR A 77 2.39 -9.85 -13.66
N ALA A 78 1.40 -9.98 -12.78
CA ALA A 78 1.10 -8.98 -11.76
C ALA A 78 1.73 -9.36 -10.41
N ASP A 79 2.24 -8.36 -9.69
CA ASP A 79 2.75 -8.52 -8.32
C ASP A 79 1.62 -8.69 -7.30
N VAL A 80 0.45 -8.12 -7.60
CA VAL A 80 -0.74 -8.16 -6.75
C VAL A 80 -1.97 -8.51 -7.58
N ILE A 81 -2.77 -9.46 -7.10
CA ILE A 81 -4.02 -9.87 -7.74
C ILE A 81 -5.18 -9.55 -6.82
N LEU A 82 -6.08 -8.68 -7.27
CA LEU A 82 -7.32 -8.36 -6.60
C LEU A 82 -8.44 -9.26 -7.14
N VAL A 83 -8.87 -10.23 -6.34
CA VAL A 83 -9.84 -11.27 -6.74
C VAL A 83 -11.19 -10.69 -7.16
N ARG A 84 -11.60 -9.58 -6.55
CA ARG A 84 -12.84 -8.88 -6.91
C ARG A 84 -12.57 -7.84 -7.99
N SER A 85 -13.50 -7.72 -8.95
CA SER A 85 -13.45 -6.70 -10.00
C SER A 85 -13.89 -5.31 -9.48
N ASN A 86 -13.33 -4.89 -8.35
CA ASN A 86 -13.65 -3.61 -7.72
C ASN A 86 -12.41 -2.71 -7.66
N PRO A 87 -12.36 -1.61 -8.43
CA PRO A 87 -11.22 -0.68 -8.41
C PRO A 87 -10.93 -0.07 -7.03
N MET A 88 -11.91 0.00 -6.12
CA MET A 88 -11.72 0.47 -4.75
C MET A 88 -10.83 -0.46 -3.92
N ASP A 89 -10.66 -1.70 -4.33
CA ASP A 89 -9.76 -2.64 -3.66
C ASP A 89 -8.28 -2.22 -3.86
N VAL A 90 -7.95 -1.47 -4.92
CA VAL A 90 -6.62 -0.85 -5.11
C VAL A 90 -6.33 0.15 -3.98
N VAL A 91 -7.31 0.97 -3.62
CA VAL A 91 -7.17 1.90 -2.49
C VAL A 91 -6.98 1.14 -1.18
N SER A 92 -7.70 0.04 -1.03
CA SER A 92 -7.59 -0.83 0.15
C SER A 92 -6.20 -1.42 0.30
N ILE A 93 -5.61 -1.96 -0.78
CA ILE A 93 -4.27 -2.56 -0.74
C ILE A 93 -3.18 -1.51 -0.49
N VAL A 94 -3.29 -0.31 -1.06
CA VAL A 94 -2.37 0.79 -0.79
C VAL A 94 -2.42 1.20 0.68
N ASN A 95 -3.61 1.30 1.26
CA ASN A 95 -3.78 1.63 2.68
C ASN A 95 -3.24 0.52 3.60
N LEU A 96 -3.48 -0.74 3.24
CA LEU A 96 -2.93 -1.90 3.94
C LEU A 96 -1.40 -1.86 3.92
N SER A 97 -0.79 -1.69 2.75
CA SER A 97 0.67 -1.63 2.58
C SER A 97 1.29 -0.54 3.44
N ARG A 98 0.71 0.68 3.42
CA ARG A 98 1.17 1.80 4.26
C ARG A 98 1.05 1.50 5.76
N ALA A 99 -0.05 0.90 6.18
CA ALA A 99 -0.25 0.54 7.58
C ALA A 99 0.72 -0.55 8.03
N THR A 100 0.92 -1.58 7.20
CA THR A 100 1.87 -2.67 7.46
C THR A 100 3.30 -2.16 7.52
N TYR A 101 3.72 -1.33 6.56
CA TYR A 101 5.05 -0.72 6.55
C TYR A 101 5.32 0.10 7.82
N ARG A 102 4.35 0.92 8.25
CA ARG A 102 4.46 1.70 9.49
C ARG A 102 4.64 0.79 10.72
N LYS A 103 3.89 -0.31 10.78
CA LYS A 103 4.01 -1.30 11.86
C LYS A 103 5.35 -2.01 11.82
N MET A 104 5.85 -2.36 10.65
CA MET A 104 7.17 -2.96 10.47
C MET A 104 8.28 -2.03 10.99
N ILE A 105 8.25 -0.75 10.63
CA ILE A 105 9.22 0.24 11.12
C ILE A 105 9.10 0.41 12.65
N GLN A 106 7.88 0.49 13.20
CA GLN A 106 7.69 0.54 14.65
C GLN A 106 8.32 -0.67 15.35
N ASN A 107 8.08 -1.88 14.84
CA ASN A 107 8.64 -3.09 15.42
C ASN A 107 10.17 -3.11 15.32
N LEU A 108 10.71 -2.66 14.19
CA LEU A 108 12.17 -2.57 14.01
C LEU A 108 12.79 -1.58 15.00
N VAL A 109 12.19 -0.40 15.17
CA VAL A 109 12.65 0.61 16.14
C VAL A 109 12.61 0.06 17.57
N TRP A 110 11.52 -0.64 17.94
CA TRP A 110 11.44 -1.27 19.26
C TRP A 110 12.53 -2.34 19.47
N ALA A 111 12.69 -3.24 18.49
CA ALA A 111 13.68 -4.32 18.59
C ALA A 111 15.11 -3.79 18.61
N THR A 112 15.42 -2.81 17.77
CA THR A 112 16.76 -2.18 17.72
C THR A 112 16.99 -1.34 18.97
N GLY A 113 16.02 -0.53 19.39
CA GLY A 113 16.12 0.32 20.57
C GLY A 113 16.39 -0.48 21.86
N TYR A 114 15.71 -1.62 22.02
CA TYR A 114 16.01 -2.52 23.11
C TYR A 114 17.47 -2.98 23.10
N ASN A 115 17.98 -3.44 21.95
CA ASN A 115 19.35 -3.94 21.84
C ASN A 115 20.40 -2.83 22.06
N VAL A 116 20.16 -1.61 21.57
CA VAL A 116 21.05 -0.46 21.79
C VAL A 116 21.22 -0.15 23.27
N VAL A 117 20.18 -0.36 24.07
CA VAL A 117 20.25 -0.16 25.54
C VAL A 117 20.77 -1.40 26.26
N ALA A 118 20.28 -2.57 25.91
CA ALA A 118 20.57 -3.82 26.62
C ALA A 118 22.04 -4.26 26.46
N ILE A 119 22.63 -4.07 25.28
CA ILE A 119 24.02 -4.50 25.01
C ILE A 119 25.03 -3.74 25.88
N PRO A 120 25.01 -2.39 25.94
CA PRO A 120 25.92 -1.67 26.86
C PRO A 120 25.70 -2.03 28.34
N LEU A 121 24.46 -2.22 28.76
CA LEU A 121 24.16 -2.64 30.14
C LEU A 121 24.72 -4.03 30.43
N ALA A 122 24.57 -4.98 29.51
CA ALA A 122 25.13 -6.32 29.61
C ALA A 122 26.67 -6.31 29.60
N ALA A 123 27.29 -5.35 28.89
CA ALA A 123 28.73 -5.11 28.89
C ALA A 123 29.26 -4.43 30.16
N GLY A 124 28.38 -4.13 31.12
CA GLY A 124 28.78 -3.58 32.41
C GLY A 124 28.84 -2.05 32.47
N ALA A 125 28.15 -1.33 31.58
CA ALA A 125 28.15 0.14 31.57
C ALA A 125 27.74 0.77 32.91
N LEU A 126 26.95 0.09 33.73
CA LEU A 126 26.50 0.53 35.05
C LEU A 126 27.24 -0.13 36.22
N TYR A 127 28.29 -0.91 35.92
CA TYR A 127 29.05 -1.61 36.96
C TYR A 127 29.65 -0.67 38.03
N ALA A 128 30.12 0.50 37.59
CA ALA A 128 30.68 1.52 38.50
C ALA A 128 29.65 2.08 39.49
N TRP A 129 28.35 1.96 39.21
CA TRP A 129 27.26 2.37 40.11
C TRP A 129 26.66 1.20 40.90
N GLY A 130 27.32 0.03 40.89
CA GLY A 130 26.88 -1.15 41.63
C GLY A 130 25.72 -1.91 41.01
N VAL A 131 25.33 -1.59 39.76
CA VAL A 131 24.24 -2.29 39.03
C VAL A 131 24.83 -3.42 38.20
N LEU A 132 24.51 -4.64 38.60
CA LEU A 132 24.88 -5.85 37.84
C LEU A 132 23.73 -6.30 36.93
N PHE A 133 23.98 -6.24 35.64
CA PHE A 133 23.05 -6.77 34.63
C PHE A 133 23.31 -8.26 34.44
N THR A 134 22.51 -9.11 35.12
CA THR A 134 22.68 -10.56 35.03
C THR A 134 22.09 -11.12 33.74
N PRO A 135 22.58 -12.28 33.24
CA PRO A 135 22.00 -12.94 32.06
C PRO A 135 20.50 -13.26 32.21
N ALA A 136 20.07 -13.53 33.45
CA ALA A 136 18.65 -13.76 33.75
C ALA A 136 17.78 -12.53 33.48
N ILE A 137 18.23 -11.33 33.89
CA ILE A 137 17.55 -10.07 33.62
C ILE A 137 17.50 -9.82 32.10
N GLY A 138 18.60 -10.06 31.38
CA GLY A 138 18.66 -9.95 29.93
C GLY A 138 17.65 -10.82 29.22
N SER A 139 17.53 -12.09 29.65
CA SER A 139 16.56 -13.05 29.08
C SER A 139 15.12 -12.61 29.29
N VAL A 140 14.77 -12.14 30.47
CA VAL A 140 13.42 -11.63 30.78
C VAL A 140 13.06 -10.43 29.93
N LEU A 141 13.97 -9.46 29.81
CA LEU A 141 13.76 -8.26 29.00
C LEU A 141 13.65 -8.58 27.51
N MET A 142 14.44 -9.54 27.00
CA MET A 142 14.33 -10.03 25.64
C MET A 142 12.97 -10.67 25.36
N ALA A 143 12.48 -11.54 26.28
CA ALA A 143 11.16 -12.13 26.18
C ALA A 143 10.06 -11.06 26.20
N ALA A 144 10.14 -10.08 27.09
CA ALA A 144 9.21 -8.96 27.16
C ALA A 144 9.19 -8.14 25.86
N SER A 145 10.36 -7.83 25.29
CA SER A 145 10.48 -7.12 23.99
C SER A 145 9.77 -7.88 22.87
N THR A 146 9.96 -9.21 22.81
CA THR A 146 9.29 -10.06 21.80
C THR A 146 7.77 -10.01 21.95
N VAL A 147 7.25 -10.05 23.17
CA VAL A 147 5.81 -9.93 23.45
C VAL A 147 5.27 -8.57 23.00
N VAL A 148 6.00 -7.48 23.30
CA VAL A 148 5.61 -6.13 22.88
C VAL A 148 5.51 -6.04 21.36
N VAL A 149 6.50 -6.55 20.62
CA VAL A 149 6.51 -6.58 19.15
C VAL A 149 5.32 -7.39 18.61
N ALA A 150 5.04 -8.56 19.21
CA ALA A 150 3.92 -9.41 18.80
C ALA A 150 2.55 -8.72 19.02
N ILE A 151 2.37 -8.09 20.18
CA ILE A 151 1.15 -7.32 20.49
C ILE A 151 1.02 -6.14 19.52
N ASN A 152 2.10 -5.38 19.27
CA ASN A 152 2.05 -4.26 18.34
C ASN A 152 1.69 -4.71 16.91
N ALA A 153 2.22 -5.83 16.44
CA ALA A 153 1.86 -6.41 15.15
C ALA A 153 0.36 -6.79 15.08
N ARG A 154 -0.17 -7.41 16.14
CA ARG A 154 -1.59 -7.77 16.23
C ARG A 154 -2.53 -6.55 16.26
N MET A 155 -2.05 -5.41 16.71
CA MET A 155 -2.83 -4.16 16.74
C MET A 155 -2.91 -3.46 15.37
N LEU A 156 -2.57 -4.12 14.27
CA LEU A 156 -2.78 -3.60 12.93
C LEU A 156 -4.28 -3.44 12.67
N LYS A 157 -4.75 -2.19 12.61
CA LYS A 157 -6.14 -1.86 12.24
C LYS A 157 -6.18 -1.35 10.82
N LEU A 158 -6.97 -1.99 9.98
CA LEU A 158 -7.30 -1.51 8.66
C LEU A 158 -8.44 -0.50 8.78
N LYS A 159 -8.27 0.69 8.22
CA LYS A 159 -9.39 1.58 7.93
C LYS A 159 -10.07 1.05 6.67
N SER A 160 -11.30 0.57 6.80
CA SER A 160 -12.12 0.25 5.63
C SER A 160 -12.22 1.49 4.74
N PRO A 161 -12.11 1.35 3.41
CA PRO A 161 -12.39 2.45 2.51
C PRO A 161 -13.81 2.94 2.74
N PRO A 162 -14.08 4.25 2.55
CA PRO A 162 -15.44 4.76 2.61
C PRO A 162 -16.27 4.05 1.53
N GLU A 163 -17.43 3.53 1.91
CA GLU A 163 -18.33 2.91 0.94
C GLU A 163 -18.71 3.93 -0.14
N PRO A 164 -18.64 3.55 -1.43
CA PRO A 164 -19.06 4.43 -2.50
C PRO A 164 -20.57 4.68 -2.37
N GLY A 165 -20.95 5.89 -1.96
CA GLY A 165 -22.35 6.28 -1.82
C GLY A 165 -22.76 6.91 -0.49
N ALA A 166 -22.01 6.75 0.59
CA ALA A 166 -22.41 7.25 1.91
C ALA A 166 -22.53 8.80 1.99
N LYS A 167 -21.88 9.53 1.08
CA LYS A 167 -22.00 11.00 1.05
C LYS A 167 -23.19 11.57 0.27
N LYS A 168 -23.86 10.78 -0.59
CA LYS A 168 -25.00 11.29 -1.39
C LYS A 168 -26.35 11.26 -0.65
N LEU A 169 -26.51 10.44 0.37
CA LEU A 169 -27.76 10.31 1.11
C LEU A 169 -27.98 11.40 2.16
N SER A 170 -26.92 12.02 2.68
CA SER A 170 -27.09 13.07 3.72
C SER A 170 -27.54 14.44 3.17
N HIS A 171 -27.45 14.67 1.86
CA HIS A 171 -27.93 15.92 1.24
C HIS A 171 -29.34 15.82 0.63
N ALA A 172 -29.85 14.60 0.41
CA ALA A 172 -31.20 14.43 -0.14
C ALA A 172 -32.32 14.56 0.94
N THR A 173 -31.99 14.09 2.15
CA THR A 173 -33.01 14.09 3.26
C THR A 173 -33.27 15.47 3.89
N LYS A 174 -32.47 16.49 3.53
CA LYS A 174 -32.61 17.84 4.11
C LYS A 174 -33.41 18.84 3.24
N ARG A 175 -34.01 18.34 2.14
CA ARG A 175 -34.75 19.20 1.18
C ARG A 175 -36.27 19.04 1.20
N ASP A 176 -36.78 18.03 1.93
CA ASP A 176 -38.21 17.73 1.91
C ASP A 176 -38.99 18.19 3.17
N ASP A 177 -38.37 18.93 4.11
CA ASP A 177 -39.02 19.42 5.32
C ASP A 177 -39.48 20.90 5.25
N HIS A 178 -39.58 21.46 4.04
CA HIS A 178 -40.16 22.81 3.85
C HIS A 178 -41.10 22.82 2.64
N ILE A 179 -42.26 22.17 2.78
CA ILE A 179 -43.52 22.55 2.07
C ILE A 179 -44.67 22.37 3.04
#